data_33d5a18dfedd93ad6eba89e5c1adfa60
#
_entry.id   33d5a18dfedd93ad6eba89e5c1adfa60
#
_cell.length_a   1.000
_cell.length_b   1.000
_cell.length_c   1.000
_cell.angle_alpha   90.00
_cell.angle_beta   90.00
_cell.angle_gamma   90.00
#
_symmetry.space_group_name_H-M   'P 1'
#
loop_
_entity.id
_entity.type
_entity.pdbx_description
1 polymer ?
#
loop_
_entity_poly.entity_id
_entity_poly.type
_entity_poly.pdbx_seq_one_letter_code
_entity_poly.pdbx_strand_id
1 'polypeptide(L)'
;RAASLAFLTISLRANQNVTGLALTTFGMGVANFFGVFILNGASYSAAPVANKAFSAKIPVLSGLGDIGQVVFSYGFLVYAAILLAVVLHWFLTRTRAGLNLRAVGENPATADAAGINVTLYKYLSTCIGAGICGIGGLYYVLDYNQGIWATTGQIEALGWLAVALVIFTTWKPLNAIWGAYLFGMLYWLYQFLPTLLGITMASHITDLVQMLPYVVTIIVLIVVSMRKKKENQPPAHLGLAYFREER
;
A
#
# COMPACT_ATOMS: atom_id res chain seq x y z
N ARG A 1 9.89 -5.81 11.60
CA ARG A 1 10.05 -6.01 10.15
C ARG A 1 10.70 -4.79 9.46
N ALA A 2 10.15 -3.56 9.63
CA ALA A 2 10.70 -2.37 8.99
C ALA A 2 12.16 -2.10 9.35
N ALA A 3 12.48 -2.15 10.63
CA ALA A 3 13.85 -1.93 11.11
C ALA A 3 14.81 -3.04 10.64
N SER A 4 14.37 -4.30 10.61
CA SER A 4 15.18 -5.41 10.09
C SER A 4 15.40 -5.31 8.58
N LEU A 5 14.37 -4.93 7.81
CA LEU A 5 14.53 -4.65 6.38
C LEU A 5 15.54 -3.51 6.15
N ALA A 6 15.35 -2.39 6.85
CA ALA A 6 16.25 -1.25 6.74
C ALA A 6 17.70 -1.61 7.12
N PHE A 7 17.90 -2.37 8.20
CA PHE A 7 19.23 -2.83 8.61
C PHE A 7 19.89 -3.71 7.55
N LEU A 8 19.17 -4.71 7.04
CA LEU A 8 19.72 -5.64 6.03
C LEU A 8 20.01 -4.93 4.71
N THR A 9 19.13 -4.05 4.24
CA THR A 9 19.27 -3.42 2.91
C THR A 9 20.12 -2.16 2.91
N ILE A 10 20.14 -1.39 4.02
CA ILE A 10 20.89 -0.13 4.10
C ILE A 10 22.25 -0.33 4.75
N SER A 11 22.34 -1.01 5.90
CA SER A 11 23.60 -1.21 6.61
C SER A 11 24.41 -2.39 6.05
N LEU A 12 23.76 -3.54 5.83
CA LEU A 12 24.44 -4.73 5.27
C LEU A 12 24.42 -4.75 3.73
N ARG A 13 23.73 -3.79 3.10
CA ARG A 13 23.69 -3.65 1.62
C ARG A 13 23.22 -4.92 0.89
N ALA A 14 22.39 -5.74 1.57
CA ALA A 14 21.84 -6.95 0.98
C ALA A 14 20.88 -6.60 -0.18
N ASN A 15 20.71 -7.54 -1.11
CA ASN A 15 19.78 -7.37 -2.22
C ASN A 15 18.36 -7.12 -1.70
N GLN A 16 17.79 -5.97 -2.08
CA GLN A 16 16.52 -5.49 -1.53
C GLN A 16 15.35 -6.40 -1.89
N ASN A 17 15.31 -6.94 -3.11
CA ASN A 17 14.23 -7.81 -3.56
C ASN A 17 14.24 -9.15 -2.82
N VAL A 18 15.43 -9.79 -2.72
CA VAL A 18 15.58 -11.06 -2.00
C VAL A 18 15.27 -10.89 -0.51
N THR A 19 15.79 -9.83 0.10
CA THR A 19 15.52 -9.51 1.51
C THR A 19 14.03 -9.25 1.76
N GLY A 20 13.38 -8.54 0.83
CA GLY A 20 11.94 -8.27 0.89
C GLY A 20 11.11 -9.56 0.87
N LEU A 21 11.39 -10.46 -0.08
CA LEU A 21 10.71 -11.77 -0.19
C LEU A 21 10.94 -12.63 1.06
N ALA A 22 12.19 -12.75 1.51
CA ALA A 22 12.52 -13.51 2.72
C ALA A 22 11.80 -12.98 3.96
N LEU A 23 11.77 -11.66 4.16
CA LEU A 23 11.05 -11.03 5.28
C LEU A 23 9.53 -11.15 5.16
N THR A 24 8.99 -11.19 3.96
CA THR A 24 7.56 -11.42 3.74
C THR A 24 7.19 -12.82 4.20
N THR A 25 7.91 -13.85 3.72
CA THR A 25 7.68 -15.25 4.10
C THR A 25 7.90 -15.47 5.61
N PHE A 26 9.02 -14.97 6.16
CA PHE A 26 9.28 -15.02 7.59
C PHE A 26 8.15 -14.38 8.40
N GLY A 27 7.71 -13.23 7.96
CA GLY A 27 6.68 -12.51 8.66
C GLY A 27 5.30 -13.14 8.57
N MET A 28 4.94 -13.83 7.48
CA MET A 28 3.73 -14.65 7.42
C MET A 28 3.83 -15.81 8.39
N GLY A 29 4.98 -16.50 8.42
CA GLY A 29 5.22 -17.58 9.37
C GLY A 29 5.06 -17.14 10.83
N VAL A 30 5.65 -16.00 11.20
CA VAL A 30 5.50 -15.41 12.55
C VAL A 30 4.05 -15.04 12.85
N ALA A 31 3.36 -14.39 11.91
CA ALA A 31 1.96 -13.98 12.10
C ALA A 31 1.04 -15.19 12.26
N ASN A 32 1.21 -16.23 11.44
CA ASN A 32 0.42 -17.46 11.55
C ASN A 32 0.73 -18.22 12.84
N PHE A 33 2.01 -18.35 13.22
CA PHE A 33 2.41 -19.00 14.46
C PHE A 33 1.77 -18.34 15.67
N PHE A 34 1.93 -17.02 15.82
CA PHE A 34 1.32 -16.31 16.95
C PHE A 34 -0.20 -16.26 16.83
N GLY A 35 -0.77 -16.14 15.63
CA GLY A 35 -2.20 -16.21 15.41
C GLY A 35 -2.77 -17.52 15.92
N VAL A 36 -2.25 -18.67 15.51
CA VAL A 36 -2.70 -19.99 15.97
C VAL A 36 -2.42 -20.19 17.45
N PHE A 37 -1.25 -19.79 17.96
CA PHE A 37 -0.87 -19.94 19.36
C PHE A 37 -1.77 -19.14 20.30
N ILE A 38 -2.07 -17.87 19.97
CA ILE A 38 -2.94 -17.00 20.77
C ILE A 38 -4.40 -17.44 20.67
N LEU A 39 -4.82 -17.87 19.47
CA LEU A 39 -6.22 -18.20 19.17
C LEU A 39 -6.60 -19.61 19.61
N ASN A 40 -5.62 -20.45 19.91
CA ASN A 40 -5.84 -21.85 20.36
C ASN A 40 -6.83 -22.63 19.47
N GLY A 41 -6.78 -22.38 18.15
CA GLY A 41 -7.67 -23.00 17.15
C GLY A 41 -9.08 -22.41 17.06
N ALA A 42 -9.40 -21.38 17.83
CA ALA A 42 -10.69 -20.68 17.74
C ALA A 42 -10.66 -19.60 16.65
N SER A 43 -11.76 -19.42 15.93
CA SER A 43 -11.96 -18.25 15.08
C SER A 43 -12.07 -17.01 15.96
N TYR A 44 -11.09 -16.12 15.86
CA TYR A 44 -11.06 -14.93 16.71
C TYR A 44 -11.78 -13.77 15.99
N SER A 45 -12.79 -13.27 16.66
CA SER A 45 -13.39 -11.98 16.35
C SER A 45 -12.79 -10.95 17.30
N ALA A 46 -12.26 -9.84 16.77
CA ALA A 46 -11.83 -8.72 17.60
C ALA A 46 -12.96 -8.29 18.53
N ALA A 47 -12.61 -7.76 19.71
CA ALA A 47 -13.61 -7.28 20.65
C ALA A 47 -14.65 -6.40 19.95
N PRO A 48 -15.95 -6.66 20.09
CA PRO A 48 -17.01 -5.94 19.36
C PRO A 48 -16.92 -4.43 19.51
N VAL A 49 -16.38 -3.96 20.63
CA VAL A 49 -16.16 -2.54 20.93
C VAL A 49 -15.09 -1.93 20.00
N ALA A 50 -13.98 -2.63 19.78
CA ALA A 50 -12.92 -2.15 18.89
C ALA A 50 -13.40 -2.11 17.44
N ASN A 51 -14.04 -3.18 16.97
CA ASN A 51 -14.61 -3.23 15.63
C ASN A 51 -15.62 -2.08 15.41
N LYS A 52 -16.58 -1.91 16.32
CA LYS A 52 -17.56 -0.84 16.26
C LYS A 52 -16.94 0.56 16.25
N ALA A 53 -15.83 0.77 16.98
CA ALA A 53 -15.13 2.05 16.99
C ALA A 53 -14.43 2.35 15.67
N PHE A 54 -13.82 1.34 15.03
CA PHE A 54 -13.12 1.51 13.75
C PHE A 54 -14.07 1.60 12.54
N SER A 55 -15.21 0.90 12.59
CA SER A 55 -16.25 0.94 11.55
C SER A 55 -17.30 2.03 11.79
N ALA A 56 -17.13 2.89 12.81
CA ALA A 56 -18.09 3.93 13.15
C ALA A 56 -18.23 4.93 11.99
N LYS A 57 -19.47 5.07 11.50
CA LYS A 57 -19.81 6.07 10.50
C LYS A 57 -19.80 7.46 11.12
N ILE A 58 -19.51 8.50 10.35
CA ILE A 58 -19.58 9.89 10.80
C ILE A 58 -21.05 10.29 10.90
N PRO A 59 -21.64 10.41 12.11
CA PRO A 59 -23.11 10.44 12.26
C PRO A 59 -23.78 11.71 11.71
N VAL A 60 -23.05 12.83 11.63
CA VAL A 60 -23.60 14.12 11.21
C VAL A 60 -23.68 14.26 9.69
N LEU A 61 -22.73 13.68 8.96
CA LEU A 61 -22.59 13.84 7.52
C LEU A 61 -23.29 12.72 6.73
N SER A 62 -23.50 11.56 7.35
CA SER A 62 -24.24 10.44 6.74
C SER A 62 -25.74 10.71 6.62
N GLY A 63 -26.28 11.73 7.30
CA GLY A 63 -27.69 12.14 7.24
C GLY A 63 -28.06 13.09 6.07
N LEU A 64 -27.11 13.46 5.22
CA LEU A 64 -27.28 14.39 4.08
C LEU A 64 -27.87 13.72 2.82
N GLY A 65 -28.77 12.77 2.95
CA GLY A 65 -29.40 12.05 1.84
C GLY A 65 -28.48 11.00 1.20
N ASP A 66 -28.86 10.53 0.01
CA ASP A 66 -28.18 9.41 -0.66
C ASP A 66 -26.68 9.68 -0.93
N ILE A 67 -26.31 10.91 -1.29
CA ILE A 67 -24.92 11.32 -1.52
C ILE A 67 -24.13 11.30 -0.21
N GLY A 68 -24.74 11.75 0.89
CA GLY A 68 -24.12 11.70 2.21
C GLY A 68 -23.85 10.26 2.68
N GLN A 69 -24.76 9.35 2.39
CA GLN A 69 -24.57 7.94 2.71
C GLN A 69 -23.44 7.31 1.89
N VAL A 70 -23.33 7.59 0.60
CA VAL A 70 -22.28 7.04 -0.26
C VAL A 70 -20.89 7.59 0.11
N VAL A 71 -20.78 8.88 0.48
CA VAL A 71 -19.48 9.52 0.73
C VAL A 71 -19.03 9.39 2.18
N PHE A 72 -19.95 9.41 3.17
CA PHE A 72 -19.64 9.49 4.60
C PHE A 72 -20.01 8.23 5.40
N SER A 73 -20.26 7.09 4.74
CA SER A 73 -20.59 5.82 5.41
C SER A 73 -19.38 4.95 5.75
N TYR A 74 -18.17 5.43 5.49
CA TYR A 74 -16.96 4.66 5.72
C TYR A 74 -16.34 4.93 7.09
N GLY A 75 -15.53 4.00 7.57
CA GLY A 75 -14.75 4.16 8.80
C GLY A 75 -13.75 5.33 8.69
N PHE A 76 -13.35 5.89 9.83
CA PHE A 76 -12.49 7.08 9.87
C PHE A 76 -11.12 6.88 9.18
N LEU A 77 -10.61 5.63 9.11
CA LEU A 77 -9.34 5.32 8.47
C LEU A 77 -9.34 5.59 6.96
N VAL A 78 -10.50 5.49 6.30
CA VAL A 78 -10.62 5.82 4.86
C VAL A 78 -10.35 7.31 4.64
N TYR A 79 -10.92 8.19 5.48
CA TYR A 79 -10.68 9.63 5.38
C TYR A 79 -9.26 9.99 5.81
N ALA A 80 -8.73 9.30 6.81
CA ALA A 80 -7.34 9.44 7.23
C ALA A 80 -6.37 9.07 6.09
N ALA A 81 -6.67 8.05 5.29
CA ALA A 81 -5.86 7.67 4.13
C ALA A 81 -5.86 8.75 3.04
N ILE A 82 -7.02 9.35 2.75
CA ILE A 82 -7.12 10.47 1.79
C ILE A 82 -6.33 11.68 2.31
N LEU A 83 -6.51 12.04 3.58
CA LEU A 83 -5.76 13.12 4.22
C LEU A 83 -4.24 12.85 4.18
N LEU A 84 -3.83 11.61 4.48
CA LEU A 84 -2.44 11.18 4.42
C LEU A 84 -1.85 11.35 3.01
N ALA A 85 -2.59 10.99 1.96
CA ALA A 85 -2.12 11.16 0.58
C ALA A 85 -1.88 12.65 0.24
N VAL A 86 -2.77 13.55 0.69
CA VAL A 86 -2.63 15.00 0.52
C VAL A 86 -1.43 15.54 1.32
N VAL A 87 -1.29 15.11 2.58
CA VAL A 87 -0.18 15.51 3.45
C VAL A 87 1.16 15.02 2.89
N LEU A 88 1.24 13.78 2.42
CA LEU A 88 2.44 13.23 1.79
C LEU A 88 2.79 13.99 0.51
N HIS A 89 1.80 14.33 -0.32
CA HIS A 89 2.05 15.14 -1.50
C HIS A 89 2.64 16.51 -1.13
N TRP A 90 2.01 17.21 -0.17
CA TRP A 90 2.50 18.49 0.32
C TRP A 90 3.89 18.38 0.93
N PHE A 91 4.14 17.36 1.77
CA PHE A 91 5.44 17.07 2.36
C PHE A 91 6.53 16.91 1.29
N LEU A 92 6.29 16.04 0.29
CA LEU A 92 7.27 15.73 -0.76
C LEU A 92 7.54 16.90 -1.71
N THR A 93 6.57 17.83 -1.87
CA THR A 93 6.69 18.90 -2.86
C THR A 93 7.03 20.26 -2.24
N ARG A 94 6.69 20.49 -0.97
CA ARG A 94 6.77 21.81 -0.36
C ARG A 94 7.70 21.90 0.84
N THR A 95 8.19 20.77 1.40
CA THR A 95 9.09 20.80 2.56
C THR A 95 10.53 20.51 2.15
N ARG A 96 11.49 21.11 2.89
CA ARG A 96 12.92 20.82 2.69
C ARG A 96 13.25 19.35 2.92
N ALA A 97 12.65 18.72 3.93
CA ALA A 97 12.86 17.32 4.24
C ALA A 97 12.33 16.40 3.11
N GLY A 98 11.16 16.71 2.54
CA GLY A 98 10.60 15.98 1.41
C GLY A 98 11.43 16.14 0.12
N LEU A 99 11.93 17.35 -0.15
CA LEU A 99 12.82 17.59 -1.27
C LEU A 99 14.16 16.84 -1.12
N ASN A 100 14.74 16.83 0.07
CA ASN A 100 15.94 16.06 0.39
C ASN A 100 15.69 14.55 0.20
N LEU A 101 14.54 14.05 0.65
CA LEU A 101 14.15 12.64 0.46
C LEU A 101 14.06 12.28 -1.02
N ARG A 102 13.49 13.15 -1.86
CA ARG A 102 13.44 12.95 -3.32
C ARG A 102 14.83 13.01 -3.94
N ALA A 103 15.69 13.92 -3.51
CA ALA A 103 17.08 14.00 -3.97
C ALA A 103 17.85 12.71 -3.65
N VAL A 104 17.69 12.16 -2.45
CA VAL A 104 18.27 10.86 -2.04
C VAL A 104 17.73 9.71 -2.90
N GLY A 105 16.46 9.75 -3.31
CA GLY A 105 15.87 8.75 -4.19
C GLY A 105 16.34 8.81 -5.63
N GLU A 106 16.65 10.01 -6.14
CA GLU A 106 17.12 10.21 -7.52
C GLU A 106 18.63 9.99 -7.64
N ASN A 107 19.44 10.63 -6.79
CA ASN A 107 20.88 10.49 -6.80
C ASN A 107 21.47 10.63 -5.38
N PRO A 108 21.68 9.53 -4.67
CA PRO A 108 22.21 9.55 -3.31
C PRO A 108 23.64 10.08 -3.24
N ALA A 109 24.46 9.90 -4.29
CA ALA A 109 25.83 10.41 -4.31
C ALA A 109 25.86 11.95 -4.35
N THR A 110 25.01 12.55 -5.17
CA THR A 110 24.87 14.03 -5.22
C THR A 110 24.26 14.58 -3.92
N ALA A 111 23.29 13.88 -3.33
CA ALA A 111 22.69 14.26 -2.05
C ALA A 111 23.72 14.22 -0.92
N ASP A 112 24.56 13.18 -0.85
CA ASP A 112 25.64 13.07 0.12
C ASP A 112 26.72 14.17 -0.06
N ALA A 113 27.06 14.49 -1.31
CA ALA A 113 27.96 15.61 -1.62
C ALA A 113 27.42 16.97 -1.19
N ALA A 114 26.09 17.14 -1.19
CA ALA A 114 25.40 18.31 -0.68
C ALA A 114 25.23 18.32 0.86
N GLY A 115 25.82 17.33 1.58
CA GLY A 115 25.76 17.24 3.03
C GLY A 115 24.49 16.59 3.60
N ILE A 116 23.67 15.96 2.76
CA ILE A 116 22.46 15.27 3.20
C ILE A 116 22.82 13.86 3.69
N ASN A 117 22.38 13.52 4.90
CA ASN A 117 22.61 12.19 5.47
C ASN A 117 21.73 11.13 4.79
N VAL A 118 22.24 10.50 3.72
CA VAL A 118 21.55 9.50 2.91
C VAL A 118 21.04 8.32 3.74
N THR A 119 21.87 7.80 4.66
CA THR A 119 21.53 6.68 5.52
C THR A 119 20.31 6.98 6.40
N LEU A 120 20.31 8.13 7.05
CA LEU A 120 19.20 8.57 7.91
C LEU A 120 17.89 8.67 7.12
N TYR A 121 17.93 9.30 5.95
CA TYR A 121 16.74 9.45 5.10
C TYR A 121 16.21 8.10 4.61
N LYS A 122 17.09 7.17 4.21
CA LYS A 122 16.69 5.80 3.80
C LYS A 122 16.05 5.05 4.98
N TYR A 123 16.64 5.10 6.19
CA TYR A 123 16.06 4.46 7.37
C TYR A 123 14.70 5.04 7.74
N LEU A 124 14.58 6.35 7.84
CA LEU A 124 13.33 7.00 8.20
C LEU A 124 12.23 6.71 7.19
N SER A 125 12.52 6.80 5.88
CA SER A 125 11.51 6.53 4.86
C SER A 125 11.03 5.09 4.88
N THR A 126 11.93 4.12 5.08
CA THR A 126 11.57 2.70 5.18
C THR A 126 10.73 2.42 6.42
N CYS A 127 11.13 2.96 7.58
CA CYS A 127 10.41 2.73 8.84
C CYS A 127 9.03 3.41 8.84
N ILE A 128 8.95 4.67 8.39
CA ILE A 128 7.68 5.40 8.32
C ILE A 128 6.75 4.76 7.28
N GLY A 129 7.26 4.42 6.10
CA GLY A 129 6.47 3.77 5.05
C GLY A 129 5.89 2.43 5.52
N ALA A 130 6.72 1.59 6.14
CA ALA A 130 6.24 0.32 6.69
C ALA A 130 5.26 0.50 7.87
N GLY A 131 5.41 1.56 8.68
CA GLY A 131 4.43 1.93 9.71
C GLY A 131 3.07 2.26 9.11
N ILE A 132 3.04 3.06 8.04
CA ILE A 132 1.80 3.40 7.29
C ILE A 132 1.17 2.13 6.70
N CYS A 133 1.97 1.23 6.10
CA CYS A 133 1.48 -0.06 5.61
C CYS A 133 0.87 -0.91 6.74
N GLY A 134 1.44 -0.86 7.95
CA GLY A 134 0.90 -1.53 9.13
C GLY A 134 -0.50 -1.02 9.52
N ILE A 135 -0.75 0.28 9.40
CA ILE A 135 -2.09 0.88 9.59
C ILE A 135 -3.08 0.36 8.53
N GLY A 136 -2.62 0.20 7.27
CA GLY A 136 -3.43 -0.44 6.22
C GLY A 136 -3.82 -1.88 6.56
N GLY A 137 -2.90 -2.66 7.14
CA GLY A 137 -3.21 -4.01 7.65
C GLY A 137 -4.21 -4.00 8.80
N LEU A 138 -4.12 -3.02 9.70
CA LEU A 138 -5.08 -2.83 10.78
C LEU A 138 -6.48 -2.51 10.24
N TYR A 139 -6.58 -1.63 9.25
CA TYR A 139 -7.83 -1.33 8.55
C TYR A 139 -8.45 -2.59 7.96
N TYR A 140 -7.65 -3.42 7.28
CA TYR A 140 -8.13 -4.66 6.68
C TYR A 140 -8.76 -5.60 7.70
N VAL A 141 -8.12 -5.79 8.86
CA VAL A 141 -8.62 -6.71 9.90
C VAL A 141 -9.84 -6.13 10.62
N LEU A 142 -9.77 -4.87 11.05
CA LEU A 142 -10.80 -4.29 11.94
C LEU A 142 -12.02 -3.76 11.19
N ASP A 143 -11.85 -3.16 10.02
CA ASP A 143 -12.96 -2.53 9.29
C ASP A 143 -13.45 -3.44 8.15
N TYR A 144 -12.59 -3.82 7.23
CA TYR A 144 -12.96 -4.60 6.06
C TYR A 144 -13.38 -6.03 6.41
N ASN A 145 -12.62 -6.72 7.25
CA ASN A 145 -12.87 -8.10 7.67
C ASN A 145 -13.64 -8.21 9.01
N GLN A 146 -14.20 -7.10 9.47
CA GLN A 146 -15.04 -6.99 10.68
C GLN A 146 -14.43 -7.65 11.92
N GLY A 147 -13.11 -7.52 12.08
CA GLY A 147 -12.37 -8.04 13.23
C GLY A 147 -12.04 -9.54 13.15
N ILE A 148 -12.31 -10.19 12.04
CA ILE A 148 -11.94 -11.60 11.85
C ILE A 148 -10.50 -11.69 11.35
N TRP A 149 -9.66 -12.45 12.05
CA TRP A 149 -8.31 -12.72 11.61
C TRP A 149 -8.33 -13.72 10.45
N ALA A 150 -7.90 -13.29 9.28
CA ALA A 150 -7.76 -14.14 8.11
C ALA A 150 -6.33 -14.72 8.05
N THR A 151 -6.20 -16.03 8.19
CA THR A 151 -4.92 -16.76 8.01
C THR A 151 -4.60 -17.04 6.55
N THR A 152 -5.55 -16.83 5.65
CA THR A 152 -5.39 -17.01 4.20
C THR A 152 -4.66 -15.82 3.59
N GLY A 153 -3.83 -16.03 2.56
CA GLY A 153 -2.98 -15.03 1.89
C GLY A 153 -3.66 -13.80 1.27
N GLN A 154 -4.88 -13.46 1.70
CA GLN A 154 -5.65 -12.32 1.19
C GLN A 154 -4.96 -10.98 1.41
N ILE A 155 -4.35 -10.76 2.59
CA ILE A 155 -3.58 -9.53 2.88
C ILE A 155 -2.37 -9.43 1.97
N GLU A 156 -1.73 -10.56 1.65
CA GLU A 156 -0.60 -10.61 0.74
C GLU A 156 -1.02 -10.25 -0.69
N ALA A 157 -2.13 -10.81 -1.17
CA ALA A 157 -2.68 -10.47 -2.48
C ALA A 157 -3.00 -8.98 -2.61
N LEU A 158 -3.61 -8.36 -1.58
CA LEU A 158 -3.85 -6.92 -1.53
C LEU A 158 -2.55 -6.11 -1.46
N GLY A 159 -1.51 -6.64 -0.81
CA GLY A 159 -0.18 -6.04 -0.80
C GLY A 159 0.42 -5.95 -2.21
N TRP A 160 0.34 -7.02 -2.99
CA TRP A 160 0.78 -7.01 -4.40
C TRP A 160 -0.08 -6.08 -5.27
N LEU A 161 -1.39 -6.04 -5.03
CA LEU A 161 -2.29 -5.10 -5.70
C LEU A 161 -1.91 -3.64 -5.37
N ALA A 162 -1.50 -3.36 -4.14
CA ALA A 162 -1.02 -2.03 -3.75
C ALA A 162 0.28 -1.64 -4.46
N VAL A 163 1.21 -2.58 -4.67
CA VAL A 163 2.42 -2.35 -5.50
C VAL A 163 2.03 -2.00 -6.93
N ALA A 164 1.11 -2.78 -7.54
CA ALA A 164 0.58 -2.49 -8.87
C ALA A 164 -0.07 -1.10 -8.93
N LEU A 165 -0.82 -0.71 -7.90
CA LEU A 165 -1.42 0.62 -7.79
C LEU A 165 -0.39 1.74 -7.76
N VAL A 166 0.71 1.60 -7.01
CA VAL A 166 1.78 2.61 -6.94
C VAL A 166 2.41 2.82 -8.31
N ILE A 167 2.65 1.75 -9.06
CA ILE A 167 3.17 1.81 -10.43
C ILE A 167 2.17 2.50 -11.35
N PHE A 168 0.89 2.13 -11.28
CA PHE A 168 -0.19 2.74 -12.05
C PHE A 168 -0.28 4.24 -11.82
N THR A 169 -0.16 4.69 -10.58
CA THR A 169 -0.26 6.11 -10.20
C THR A 169 1.01 6.92 -10.43
N THR A 170 2.02 6.29 -11.08
CA THR A 170 3.28 6.95 -11.45
C THR A 170 3.99 7.61 -10.28
N TRP A 171 4.01 6.93 -9.12
CA TRP A 171 4.72 7.35 -7.90
C TRP A 171 4.23 8.69 -7.31
N LYS A 172 3.05 9.16 -7.68
CA LYS A 172 2.47 10.44 -7.21
C LYS A 172 1.38 10.18 -6.18
N PRO A 173 1.50 10.66 -4.92
CA PRO A 173 0.53 10.39 -3.86
C PRO A 173 -0.90 10.85 -4.18
N LEU A 174 -1.09 11.99 -4.83
CA LEU A 174 -2.44 12.46 -5.20
C LEU A 174 -3.11 11.57 -6.26
N ASN A 175 -2.32 11.03 -7.19
CA ASN A 175 -2.86 10.11 -8.18
C ASN A 175 -3.29 8.79 -7.52
N ALA A 176 -2.69 8.41 -6.38
CA ALA A 176 -3.06 7.22 -5.64
C ALA A 176 -4.51 7.26 -5.16
N ILE A 177 -5.08 8.43 -4.90
CA ILE A 177 -6.50 8.57 -4.52
C ILE A 177 -7.39 8.06 -5.66
N TRP A 178 -7.25 8.62 -6.85
CA TRP A 178 -8.04 8.20 -8.03
C TRP A 178 -7.74 6.77 -8.46
N GLY A 179 -6.46 6.39 -8.41
CA GLY A 179 -6.02 5.03 -8.70
C GLY A 179 -6.65 4.02 -7.76
N ALA A 180 -6.75 4.32 -6.47
CA ALA A 180 -7.37 3.44 -5.48
C ALA A 180 -8.88 3.22 -5.75
N TYR A 181 -9.60 4.26 -6.14
CA TYR A 181 -11.01 4.12 -6.53
C TYR A 181 -11.16 3.26 -7.80
N LEU A 182 -10.34 3.51 -8.83
CA LEU A 182 -10.37 2.72 -10.05
C LEU A 182 -10.04 1.24 -9.77
N PHE A 183 -8.96 0.98 -9.01
CA PHE A 183 -8.57 -0.38 -8.65
C PHE A 183 -9.60 -1.07 -7.76
N GLY A 184 -10.18 -0.35 -6.82
CA GLY A 184 -11.29 -0.85 -6.00
C GLY A 184 -12.49 -1.25 -6.85
N MET A 185 -12.88 -0.41 -7.82
CA MET A 185 -13.95 -0.72 -8.77
C MET A 185 -13.63 -1.96 -9.59
N LEU A 186 -12.41 -2.07 -10.14
CA LEU A 186 -11.98 -3.24 -10.91
C LEU A 186 -11.92 -4.51 -10.05
N TYR A 187 -11.43 -4.38 -8.80
CA TYR A 187 -11.33 -5.50 -7.87
C TYR A 187 -12.71 -6.08 -7.50
N TRP A 188 -13.72 -5.22 -7.33
CA TRP A 188 -15.07 -5.65 -6.99
C TRP A 188 -15.94 -6.01 -8.19
N LEU A 189 -15.49 -5.69 -9.40
CA LEU A 189 -16.25 -5.89 -10.63
C LEU A 189 -16.69 -7.36 -10.80
N TYR A 190 -15.81 -8.31 -10.48
CA TYR A 190 -16.13 -9.74 -10.62
C TYR A 190 -17.30 -10.18 -9.73
N GLN A 191 -17.50 -9.52 -8.60
CA GLN A 191 -18.56 -9.84 -7.66
C GLN A 191 -19.91 -9.27 -8.09
N PHE A 192 -19.92 -8.07 -8.68
CA PHE A 192 -21.13 -7.38 -9.08
C PHE A 192 -21.54 -7.67 -10.53
N LEU A 193 -20.61 -8.05 -11.38
CA LEU A 193 -20.85 -8.28 -12.80
C LEU A 193 -21.92 -9.37 -13.09
N PRO A 194 -21.95 -10.52 -12.40
CA PRO A 194 -23.00 -11.52 -12.57
C PRO A 194 -24.39 -10.97 -12.26
N THR A 195 -24.51 -10.20 -11.19
CA THR A 195 -25.76 -9.57 -10.76
C THR A 195 -26.24 -8.51 -11.76
N LEU A 196 -25.31 -7.71 -12.29
CA LEU A 196 -25.60 -6.66 -13.27
C LEU A 196 -26.05 -7.23 -14.63
N LEU A 197 -25.46 -8.35 -15.04
CA LEU A 197 -25.77 -8.99 -16.32
C LEU A 197 -26.89 -10.04 -16.23
N GLY A 198 -27.34 -10.37 -15.01
CA GLY A 198 -28.37 -11.39 -14.78
C GLY A 198 -27.95 -12.80 -15.21
N ILE A 199 -26.65 -13.10 -15.24
CA ILE A 199 -26.08 -14.38 -15.69
C ILE A 199 -25.24 -15.03 -14.59
N THR A 200 -25.27 -16.35 -14.53
CA THR A 200 -24.34 -17.13 -13.70
C THR A 200 -23.00 -17.25 -14.42
N MET A 201 -21.96 -16.63 -13.90
CA MET A 201 -20.62 -16.76 -14.47
C MET A 201 -19.98 -18.08 -14.06
N ALA A 202 -19.36 -18.77 -15.02
CA ALA A 202 -18.51 -19.91 -14.72
C ALA A 202 -17.26 -19.44 -13.96
N SER A 203 -16.71 -20.29 -13.07
CA SER A 203 -15.58 -19.95 -12.20
C SER A 203 -14.37 -19.39 -12.97
N HIS A 204 -14.05 -19.97 -14.12
CA HIS A 204 -12.93 -19.51 -14.96
C HIS A 204 -13.13 -18.09 -15.52
N ILE A 205 -14.36 -17.64 -15.76
CA ILE A 205 -14.64 -16.25 -16.18
C ILE A 205 -14.45 -15.30 -15.01
N THR A 206 -14.87 -15.71 -13.82
CA THR A 206 -14.65 -14.95 -12.58
C THR A 206 -13.16 -14.71 -12.33
N ASP A 207 -12.33 -15.74 -12.49
CA ASP A 207 -10.88 -15.64 -12.34
C ASP A 207 -10.26 -14.67 -13.36
N LEU A 208 -10.72 -14.69 -14.61
CA LEU A 208 -10.29 -13.72 -15.63
C LEU A 208 -10.64 -12.27 -15.25
N VAL A 209 -11.82 -12.04 -14.72
CA VAL A 209 -12.24 -10.69 -14.27
C VAL A 209 -11.40 -10.22 -13.09
N GLN A 210 -11.01 -11.11 -12.18
CA GLN A 210 -10.09 -10.77 -11.08
C GLN A 210 -8.69 -10.35 -11.56
N MET A 211 -8.26 -10.75 -12.74
CA MET A 211 -6.99 -10.32 -13.32
C MET A 211 -7.01 -8.88 -13.89
N LEU A 212 -8.19 -8.28 -14.10
CA LEU A 212 -8.32 -6.95 -14.73
C LEU A 212 -7.43 -5.86 -14.11
N PRO A 213 -7.32 -5.68 -12.78
CA PRO A 213 -6.45 -4.66 -12.21
C PRO A 213 -4.98 -4.81 -12.63
N TYR A 214 -4.50 -6.04 -12.73
CA TYR A 214 -3.12 -6.33 -13.14
C TYR A 214 -2.91 -6.08 -14.64
N VAL A 215 -3.89 -6.46 -15.47
CA VAL A 215 -3.88 -6.19 -16.91
C VAL A 215 -3.86 -4.68 -17.18
N VAL A 216 -4.69 -3.92 -16.48
CA VAL A 216 -4.69 -2.45 -16.55
C VAL A 216 -3.34 -1.88 -16.15
N THR A 217 -2.70 -2.41 -15.10
CA THR A 217 -1.36 -1.99 -14.68
C THR A 217 -0.31 -2.23 -15.77
N ILE A 218 -0.35 -3.40 -16.42
CA ILE A 218 0.57 -3.72 -17.51
C ILE A 218 0.38 -2.75 -18.68
N ILE A 219 -0.85 -2.47 -19.08
CA ILE A 219 -1.16 -1.52 -20.15
C ILE A 219 -0.61 -0.13 -19.80
N VAL A 220 -0.83 0.34 -18.58
CA VAL A 220 -0.32 1.64 -18.13
C VAL A 220 1.20 1.68 -18.12
N LEU A 221 1.86 0.61 -17.66
CA LEU A 221 3.33 0.50 -17.71
C LEU A 221 3.85 0.62 -19.15
N ILE A 222 3.22 -0.06 -20.11
CA ILE A 222 3.57 0.02 -21.52
C ILE A 222 3.44 1.48 -22.02
N VAL A 223 2.29 2.11 -21.77
CA VAL A 223 2.01 3.48 -22.19
C VAL A 223 2.97 4.50 -21.56
N VAL A 224 3.25 4.36 -20.25
CA VAL A 224 4.18 5.25 -19.53
C VAL A 224 5.61 5.06 -20.04
N SER A 225 6.02 3.81 -20.27
CA SER A 225 7.34 3.49 -20.82
C SER A 225 7.54 4.05 -22.24
N MET A 226 6.51 3.97 -23.09
CA MET A 226 6.55 4.56 -24.43
C MET A 226 6.67 6.08 -24.42
N ARG A 227 6.03 6.76 -23.47
CA ARG A 227 6.05 8.22 -23.36
C ARG A 227 7.37 8.80 -22.85
N LYS A 228 8.25 8.00 -22.24
CA LYS A 228 9.61 8.36 -21.74
C LYS A 228 9.68 9.65 -20.90
N LYS A 229 8.58 10.09 -20.29
CA LYS A 229 8.58 11.28 -19.42
C LYS A 229 9.26 10.94 -18.11
N LYS A 230 10.37 11.62 -17.79
CA LYS A 230 11.14 11.41 -16.55
C LYS A 230 10.30 11.56 -15.27
N GLU A 231 9.31 12.44 -15.30
CA GLU A 231 8.40 12.69 -14.17
C GLU A 231 7.51 11.48 -13.77
N ASN A 232 7.34 10.53 -14.68
CA ASN A 232 6.50 9.35 -14.48
C ASN A 232 7.32 8.07 -14.26
N GLN A 233 8.63 8.19 -14.19
CA GLN A 233 9.54 7.09 -13.90
C GLN A 233 9.68 6.90 -12.38
N PRO A 234 10.00 5.68 -11.91
CA PRO A 234 10.39 5.48 -10.53
C PRO A 234 11.65 6.30 -10.20
N PRO A 235 11.90 6.61 -8.92
CA PRO A 235 13.18 7.20 -8.51
C PRO A 235 14.35 6.37 -9.02
N ALA A 236 15.35 7.01 -9.62
CA ALA A 236 16.43 6.31 -10.35
C ALA A 236 17.22 5.32 -9.47
N HIS A 237 17.30 5.60 -8.16
CA HIS A 237 18.02 4.76 -7.20
C HIS A 237 17.11 3.86 -6.37
N LEU A 238 15.87 3.60 -6.85
CA LEU A 238 14.93 2.71 -6.17
C LEU A 238 15.44 1.26 -6.22
N GLY A 239 15.54 0.62 -5.05
CA GLY A 239 15.97 -0.77 -4.94
C GLY A 239 17.47 -0.99 -5.04
N LEU A 240 18.26 0.08 -5.22
CA LEU A 240 19.71 -0.01 -5.34
C LEU A 240 20.42 0.30 -4.00
N ALA A 241 21.45 -0.49 -3.71
CA ALA A 241 22.34 -0.21 -2.59
C ALA A 241 23.18 1.02 -2.90
N TYR A 242 23.50 1.82 -1.88
CA TYR A 242 24.37 2.99 -2.01
C TYR A 242 25.72 2.73 -1.37
N PHE A 243 26.77 2.91 -2.15
CA PHE A 243 28.18 2.77 -1.73
C PHE A 243 28.83 4.15 -1.76
N ARG A 244 29.25 4.63 -0.61
CA ARG A 244 29.89 5.96 -0.49
C ARG A 244 31.27 6.01 -1.16
N GLU A 245 31.90 4.86 -1.27
CA GLU A 245 33.26 4.70 -1.81
C GLU A 245 33.31 4.63 -3.35
N GLU A 246 32.18 4.45 -4.02
CA GLU A 246 32.05 4.41 -5.49
C GLU A 246 31.68 5.76 -6.08
N ARG A 247 32.32 6.85 -5.59
CA ARG A 247 32.15 8.19 -6.14
C ARG A 247 32.90 8.42 -7.41
#